data_b239120249fc4b7dd5c5bfa6e5ded590
#
_entry.id   b239120249fc4b7dd5c5bfa6e5ded590
#
_cell.length_a   1.000
_cell.length_b   1.000
_cell.length_c   1.000
_cell.angle_alpha   90.00
_cell.angle_beta   90.00
_cell.angle_gamma   90.00
#
_symmetry.space_group_name_H-M   'P 1'
#
loop_
_entity.id
_entity.type
_entity.pdbx_description
1 polymer ?
#
loop_
_entity_poly.entity_id
_entity_poly.type
_entity_poly.pdbx_seq_one_letter_code
_entity_poly.pdbx_strand_id
1 'polypeptide(L)'
;VDAEMSALLLLSVCLLLGVLMRRVGNPPVTLATSLNWWVVQIALPAMVLELIPRLHLDPNLWYLVISQWLVFLGAFLLCRFIGSRLGWSSSRIGALTLVCGLGNTSFMGYPLLEALRGQEQLALGVVADQLGCFVMLSLGGVMVGVIYAGQAATPSAVAKRVLLFPAFVCLLIGLLVGQLGGWPEQVESVLHRI
;
A
#
# COMPACT_ATOMS: atom_id res chain seq x y z
N VAL A 1 -18.89 12.21 13.73
CA VAL A 1 -18.50 11.47 14.96
C VAL A 1 -18.93 10.02 14.87
N ASP A 2 -20.17 9.73 14.39
CA ASP A 2 -20.68 8.35 14.36
C ASP A 2 -20.02 7.45 13.31
N ALA A 3 -19.69 7.99 12.13
CA ALA A 3 -19.02 7.23 11.07
C ALA A 3 -17.56 6.90 11.42
N GLU A 4 -16.83 7.87 11.99
CA GLU A 4 -15.45 7.70 12.44
C GLU A 4 -15.34 6.66 13.55
N MET A 5 -16.27 6.72 14.53
CA MET A 5 -16.36 5.74 15.61
C MET A 5 -16.70 4.35 15.09
N SER A 6 -17.60 4.24 14.11
CA SER A 6 -18.01 2.97 13.52
C SER A 6 -16.85 2.25 12.83
N ALA A 7 -16.01 2.97 12.11
CA ALA A 7 -14.90 2.37 11.39
C ALA A 7 -13.74 1.99 12.32
N LEU A 8 -13.41 2.80 13.34
CA LEU A 8 -12.45 2.40 14.37
C LEU A 8 -12.93 1.19 15.16
N LEU A 9 -14.23 1.11 15.42
CA LEU A 9 -14.86 -0.04 16.06
C LEU A 9 -14.76 -1.28 15.16
N LEU A 10 -15.05 -1.15 13.85
CA LEU A 10 -14.91 -2.22 12.88
C LEU A 10 -13.48 -2.76 12.82
N LEU A 11 -12.49 -1.88 12.71
CA LEU A 11 -11.07 -2.28 12.72
C LEU A 11 -10.70 -3.00 14.02
N SER A 12 -11.17 -2.50 15.16
CA SER A 12 -10.92 -3.11 16.48
C SER A 12 -11.57 -4.49 16.58
N VAL A 13 -12.82 -4.63 16.13
CA VAL A 13 -13.55 -5.91 16.11
C VAL A 13 -12.87 -6.91 15.20
N CYS A 14 -12.46 -6.51 13.98
CA CYS A 14 -11.75 -7.39 13.06
C CYS A 14 -10.41 -7.87 13.64
N LEU A 15 -9.66 -6.99 14.32
CA LEU A 15 -8.41 -7.35 14.98
C LEU A 15 -8.65 -8.35 16.12
N LEU A 16 -9.63 -8.08 16.98
CA LEU A 16 -9.99 -8.96 18.10
C LEU A 16 -10.48 -10.32 17.60
N LEU A 17 -11.31 -10.36 16.55
CA LEU A 17 -11.74 -11.60 15.91
C LEU A 17 -10.55 -12.39 15.35
N GLY A 18 -9.61 -11.72 14.68
CA GLY A 18 -8.39 -12.36 14.19
C GLY A 18 -7.56 -13.00 15.32
N VAL A 19 -7.38 -12.28 16.44
CA VAL A 19 -6.70 -12.80 17.64
C VAL A 19 -7.46 -13.97 18.23
N LEU A 20 -8.79 -13.87 18.35
CA LEU A 20 -9.64 -14.92 18.90
C LEU A 20 -9.60 -16.18 18.03
N MET A 21 -9.76 -16.02 16.70
CA MET A 21 -9.67 -17.12 15.74
C MET A 21 -8.31 -17.86 15.84
N ARG A 22 -7.22 -17.10 16.01
CA ARG A 22 -5.90 -17.71 16.19
C ARG A 22 -5.78 -18.50 17.49
N ARG A 23 -6.45 -18.08 18.57
CA ARG A 23 -6.36 -18.72 19.89
C ARG A 23 -7.30 -19.92 20.04
N VAL A 24 -8.48 -19.85 19.44
CA VAL A 24 -9.55 -20.84 19.69
C VAL A 24 -9.88 -21.67 18.46
N GLY A 25 -9.80 -21.09 17.25
CA GLY A 25 -10.30 -21.68 16.02
C GLY A 25 -9.31 -22.55 15.25
N ASN A 26 -8.03 -22.60 15.64
CA ASN A 26 -6.97 -23.33 14.90
C ASN A 26 -7.09 -23.15 13.37
N PRO A 27 -7.05 -21.92 12.83
CA PRO A 27 -7.20 -21.67 11.41
C PRO A 27 -6.07 -22.35 10.63
N PRO A 28 -6.30 -22.76 9.38
CA PRO A 28 -5.25 -23.29 8.51
C PRO A 28 -4.05 -22.32 8.46
N VAL A 29 -2.82 -22.86 8.50
CA VAL A 29 -1.59 -22.06 8.48
C VAL A 29 -1.51 -21.15 7.24
N THR A 30 -2.12 -21.57 6.14
CA THR A 30 -2.17 -20.85 4.87
C THR A 30 -3.24 -19.74 4.81
N LEU A 31 -4.17 -19.67 5.78
CA LEU A 31 -5.31 -18.75 5.70
C LEU A 31 -4.88 -17.30 5.51
N ALA A 32 -3.96 -16.82 6.35
CA ALA A 32 -3.47 -15.44 6.26
C ALA A 32 -2.78 -15.16 4.91
N THR A 33 -1.98 -16.12 4.43
CA THR A 33 -1.29 -15.99 3.13
C THR A 33 -2.28 -16.00 1.97
N SER A 34 -3.31 -16.85 2.02
CA SER A 34 -4.34 -16.93 0.97
C SER A 34 -5.21 -15.67 0.93
N LEU A 35 -5.62 -15.17 2.10
CA LEU A 35 -6.36 -13.91 2.19
C LEU A 35 -5.53 -12.72 1.69
N ASN A 36 -4.27 -12.64 2.10
CA ASN A 36 -3.37 -11.59 1.62
C ASN A 36 -3.18 -11.69 0.10
N TRP A 37 -3.01 -12.89 -0.45
CA TRP A 37 -2.92 -13.09 -1.89
C TRP A 37 -4.19 -12.58 -2.61
N TRP A 38 -5.37 -12.93 -2.11
CA TRP A 38 -6.65 -12.50 -2.69
C TRP A 38 -6.80 -10.97 -2.66
N VAL A 39 -6.48 -10.35 -1.51
CA VAL A 39 -6.55 -8.89 -1.38
C VAL A 39 -5.59 -8.21 -2.37
N VAL A 40 -4.35 -8.66 -2.44
CA VAL A 40 -3.32 -8.02 -3.29
C VAL A 40 -3.55 -8.27 -4.78
N GLN A 41 -4.08 -9.44 -5.16
CA GLN A 41 -4.21 -9.82 -6.57
C GLN A 41 -5.59 -9.51 -7.17
N ILE A 42 -6.62 -9.36 -6.35
CA ILE A 42 -8.00 -9.19 -6.81
C ILE A 42 -8.64 -7.93 -6.22
N ALA A 43 -8.80 -7.84 -4.91
CA ALA A 43 -9.55 -6.76 -4.29
C ALA A 43 -8.87 -5.38 -4.48
N LEU A 44 -7.56 -5.30 -4.25
CA LEU A 44 -6.80 -4.06 -4.43
C LEU A 44 -6.82 -3.58 -5.90
N PRO A 45 -6.54 -4.41 -6.93
CA PRO A 45 -6.73 -4.03 -8.33
C PRO A 45 -8.15 -3.55 -8.67
N ALA A 46 -9.18 -4.24 -8.18
CA ALA A 46 -10.57 -3.87 -8.42
C ALA A 46 -10.89 -2.48 -7.83
N MET A 47 -10.49 -2.24 -6.58
CA MET A 47 -10.65 -0.94 -5.93
C MET A 47 -9.91 0.18 -6.67
N VAL A 48 -8.69 -0.07 -7.17
CA VAL A 48 -7.94 0.89 -7.98
C VAL A 48 -8.70 1.22 -9.27
N LEU A 49 -9.24 0.21 -9.97
CA LEU A 49 -10.04 0.42 -11.18
C LEU A 49 -11.34 1.18 -10.91
N GLU A 50 -11.95 1.02 -9.74
CA GLU A 50 -13.15 1.75 -9.34
C GLU A 50 -12.86 3.22 -9.05
N LEU A 51 -11.83 3.49 -8.24
CA LEU A 51 -11.61 4.82 -7.66
C LEU A 51 -10.84 5.76 -8.60
N ILE A 52 -9.83 5.25 -9.31
CA ILE A 52 -8.92 6.10 -10.10
C ILE A 52 -9.61 6.80 -11.28
N PRO A 53 -10.54 6.19 -12.05
CA PRO A 53 -11.22 6.89 -13.13
C PRO A 53 -12.06 8.09 -12.67
N ARG A 54 -12.53 8.07 -11.42
CA ARG A 54 -13.30 9.16 -10.82
C ARG A 54 -12.43 10.30 -10.29
N LEU A 55 -11.11 10.07 -10.19
CA LEU A 55 -10.18 11.04 -9.64
C LEU A 55 -9.90 12.16 -10.63
N HIS A 56 -10.23 13.38 -10.26
CA HIS A 56 -9.75 14.56 -10.97
C HIS A 56 -8.28 14.78 -10.58
N LEU A 57 -7.37 14.45 -11.50
CA LEU A 57 -5.94 14.64 -11.29
C LEU A 57 -5.61 16.14 -11.24
N ASP A 58 -5.59 16.71 -10.05
CA ASP A 58 -5.00 18.02 -9.82
C ASP A 58 -3.47 17.87 -9.85
N PRO A 59 -2.75 18.69 -10.65
CA PRO A 59 -1.29 18.73 -10.62
C PRO A 59 -0.68 18.90 -9.23
N ASN A 60 -1.45 19.42 -8.28
CA ASN A 60 -0.98 19.57 -6.90
C ASN A 60 -0.89 18.25 -6.11
N LEU A 61 -1.45 17.13 -6.60
CA LEU A 61 -1.43 15.84 -5.89
C LEU A 61 -0.03 15.19 -5.78
N TRP A 62 0.96 15.72 -6.51
CA TRP A 62 2.34 15.22 -6.45
C TRP A 62 2.94 15.26 -5.03
N TYR A 63 2.47 16.17 -4.15
CA TYR A 63 2.95 16.22 -2.76
C TYR A 63 2.63 14.95 -1.98
N LEU A 64 1.52 14.27 -2.29
CA LEU A 64 1.17 12.98 -1.67
C LEU A 64 2.21 11.90 -1.99
N VAL A 65 2.65 11.87 -3.23
CA VAL A 65 3.68 10.92 -3.71
C VAL A 65 5.03 11.24 -3.08
N ILE A 66 5.44 12.50 -3.17
CA ILE A 66 6.76 12.94 -2.67
C ILE A 66 6.84 12.78 -1.15
N SER A 67 5.75 13.02 -0.41
CA SER A 67 5.75 12.82 1.03
C SER A 67 6.16 11.39 1.43
N GLN A 68 5.67 10.38 0.72
CA GLN A 68 6.02 8.97 0.97
C GLN A 68 7.51 8.70 0.67
N TRP A 69 8.03 9.30 -0.40
CA TRP A 69 9.44 9.18 -0.77
C TRP A 69 10.36 9.87 0.23
N LEU A 70 9.97 11.04 0.73
CA LEU A 70 10.71 11.76 1.77
C LEU A 70 10.71 11.01 3.11
N VAL A 71 9.58 10.41 3.49
CA VAL A 71 9.49 9.57 4.71
C VAL A 71 10.44 8.38 4.59
N PHE A 72 10.44 7.68 3.45
CA PHE A 72 11.35 6.56 3.23
C PHE A 72 12.82 6.99 3.27
N LEU A 73 13.17 8.06 2.56
CA LEU A 73 14.53 8.59 2.52
C LEU A 73 14.98 9.05 3.92
N GLY A 74 14.11 9.75 4.64
CA GLY A 74 14.35 10.17 6.02
C GLY A 74 14.61 8.98 6.95
N ALA A 75 13.77 7.94 6.88
CA ALA A 75 13.96 6.71 7.64
C ALA A 75 15.28 6.00 7.28
N PHE A 76 15.60 5.91 5.99
CA PHE A 76 16.87 5.33 5.51
C PHE A 76 18.10 6.07 6.09
N LEU A 77 18.11 7.40 5.97
CA LEU A 77 19.22 8.22 6.46
C LEU A 77 19.32 8.16 8.00
N LEU A 78 18.19 8.24 8.68
CA LEU A 78 18.14 8.22 10.15
C LEU A 78 18.58 6.85 10.70
N CYS A 79 18.03 5.75 10.18
CA CYS A 79 18.40 4.40 10.61
C CYS A 79 19.87 4.09 10.33
N ARG A 80 20.38 4.55 9.17
CA ARG A 80 21.81 4.43 8.84
C ARG A 80 22.67 5.23 9.82
N PHE A 81 22.33 6.49 10.08
CA PHE A 81 23.07 7.36 10.98
C PHE A 81 23.09 6.85 12.43
N ILE A 82 21.91 6.56 12.99
CA ILE A 82 21.77 6.06 14.37
C ILE A 82 22.39 4.67 14.48
N GLY A 83 22.13 3.79 13.52
CA GLY A 83 22.61 2.41 13.54
C GLY A 83 24.14 2.33 13.46
N SER A 84 24.78 3.18 12.66
CA SER A 84 26.25 3.25 12.59
C SER A 84 26.85 3.78 13.91
N ARG A 85 26.18 4.73 14.59
CA ARG A 85 26.65 5.27 15.87
C ARG A 85 26.46 4.28 17.04
N LEU A 86 25.39 3.47 16.99
CA LEU A 86 25.08 2.48 18.03
C LEU A 86 25.65 1.09 17.74
N GLY A 87 26.42 0.90 16.67
CA GLY A 87 27.02 -0.38 16.31
C GLY A 87 25.99 -1.45 15.92
N TRP A 88 24.86 -1.08 15.33
CA TRP A 88 23.84 -2.05 14.89
C TRP A 88 24.33 -2.89 13.71
N SER A 89 23.89 -4.15 13.67
CA SER A 89 24.16 -5.00 12.51
C SER A 89 23.49 -4.47 11.23
N SER A 90 24.09 -4.76 10.08
CA SER A 90 23.54 -4.38 8.77
C SER A 90 22.09 -4.83 8.58
N SER A 91 21.77 -6.07 8.96
CA SER A 91 20.40 -6.60 8.90
C SER A 91 19.42 -5.80 9.75
N ARG A 92 19.84 -5.35 10.95
CA ARG A 92 19.01 -4.53 11.82
C ARG A 92 18.73 -3.16 11.24
N ILE A 93 19.76 -2.52 10.67
CA ILE A 93 19.60 -1.22 10.00
C ILE A 93 18.64 -1.35 8.82
N GLY A 94 18.82 -2.36 7.97
CA GLY A 94 17.95 -2.63 6.83
C GLY A 94 16.50 -2.89 7.25
N ALA A 95 16.28 -3.76 8.23
CA ALA A 95 14.93 -4.08 8.72
C ALA A 95 14.22 -2.84 9.28
N LEU A 96 14.91 -2.04 10.12
CA LEU A 96 14.33 -0.82 10.69
C LEU A 96 14.05 0.23 9.60
N THR A 97 14.91 0.37 8.60
CA THR A 97 14.67 1.25 7.45
C THR A 97 13.35 0.90 6.76
N LEU A 98 13.10 -0.38 6.49
CA LEU A 98 11.86 -0.82 5.83
C LEU A 98 10.64 -0.59 6.71
N VAL A 99 10.70 -0.96 7.99
CA VAL A 99 9.56 -0.86 8.91
C VAL A 99 9.22 0.59 9.24
N CYS A 100 10.21 1.46 9.38
CA CYS A 100 9.99 2.88 9.69
C CYS A 100 9.71 3.74 8.45
N GLY A 101 10.22 3.33 7.28
CA GLY A 101 10.13 4.10 6.06
C GLY A 101 8.94 3.75 5.16
N LEU A 102 8.29 2.61 5.39
CA LEU A 102 7.15 2.16 4.60
C LEU A 102 5.92 2.03 5.47
N GLY A 103 4.88 2.78 5.13
CA GLY A 103 3.59 2.71 5.80
C GLY A 103 2.76 1.51 5.33
N ASN A 104 1.86 1.04 6.18
CA ASN A 104 0.80 0.09 5.78
C ASN A 104 -0.37 0.87 5.18
N THR A 105 -0.15 1.46 4.02
CA THR A 105 -1.06 2.40 3.36
C THR A 105 -2.29 1.70 2.79
N SER A 106 -2.15 0.48 2.27
CA SER A 106 -3.29 -0.26 1.70
C SER A 106 -4.16 -0.90 2.80
N PHE A 107 -3.60 -1.76 3.66
CA PHE A 107 -4.41 -2.56 4.60
C PHE A 107 -4.94 -1.78 5.80
N MET A 108 -4.18 -0.80 6.30
CA MET A 108 -4.60 0.06 7.41
C MET A 108 -4.98 1.45 6.96
N GLY A 109 -4.27 1.99 5.97
CA GLY A 109 -4.46 3.35 5.49
C GLY A 109 -5.82 3.57 4.84
N TYR A 110 -6.26 2.69 3.94
CA TYR A 110 -7.53 2.88 3.24
C TYR A 110 -8.75 2.83 4.18
N PRO A 111 -8.93 1.79 5.03
CA PRO A 111 -10.04 1.79 5.97
C PRO A 111 -10.03 2.96 6.94
N LEU A 112 -8.85 3.39 7.38
CA LEU A 112 -8.72 4.53 8.28
C LEU A 112 -9.04 5.85 7.56
N LEU A 113 -8.57 6.01 6.31
CA LEU A 113 -8.85 7.19 5.50
C LEU A 113 -10.34 7.32 5.18
N GLU A 114 -10.97 6.21 4.79
CA GLU A 114 -12.42 6.15 4.55
C GLU A 114 -13.20 6.53 5.80
N ALA A 115 -12.80 5.99 6.94
CA ALA A 115 -13.40 6.29 8.23
C ALA A 115 -13.33 7.77 8.63
N LEU A 116 -12.15 8.37 8.46
CA LEU A 116 -11.88 9.72 8.94
C LEU A 116 -12.26 10.81 7.93
N ARG A 117 -12.29 10.50 6.64
CA ARG A 117 -12.42 11.48 5.55
C ARG A 117 -13.50 11.15 4.52
N GLY A 118 -14.11 9.97 4.63
CA GLY A 118 -15.12 9.47 3.70
C GLY A 118 -14.54 8.82 2.44
N GLN A 119 -15.40 8.13 1.71
CA GLN A 119 -15.04 7.32 0.54
C GLN A 119 -14.44 8.17 -0.60
N GLU A 120 -14.85 9.44 -0.73
CA GLU A 120 -14.34 10.35 -1.76
C GLU A 120 -12.82 10.58 -1.67
N GLN A 121 -12.25 10.46 -0.46
CA GLN A 121 -10.81 10.65 -0.25
C GLN A 121 -9.98 9.39 -0.51
N LEU A 122 -10.60 8.23 -0.70
CA LEU A 122 -9.90 6.97 -0.99
C LEU A 122 -9.06 7.05 -2.25
N ALA A 123 -9.54 7.74 -3.29
CA ALA A 123 -8.78 7.92 -4.53
C ALA A 123 -7.43 8.62 -4.30
N LEU A 124 -7.38 9.60 -3.39
CA LEU A 124 -6.12 10.25 -2.97
C LEU A 124 -5.21 9.27 -2.23
N GLY A 125 -5.80 8.42 -1.38
CA GLY A 125 -5.08 7.34 -0.70
C GLY A 125 -4.45 6.36 -1.68
N VAL A 126 -5.19 5.99 -2.75
CA VAL A 126 -4.68 5.09 -3.81
C VAL A 126 -3.51 5.73 -4.55
N VAL A 127 -3.57 7.02 -4.88
CA VAL A 127 -2.44 7.74 -5.51
C VAL A 127 -1.21 7.74 -4.60
N ALA A 128 -1.37 8.08 -3.31
CA ALA A 128 -0.29 8.08 -2.34
C ALA A 128 0.32 6.67 -2.15
N ASP A 129 -0.52 5.63 -2.15
CA ASP A 129 -0.10 4.25 -2.02
C ASP A 129 0.62 3.76 -3.29
N GLN A 130 -0.03 3.81 -4.44
CA GLN A 130 0.47 3.18 -5.66
C GLN A 130 1.69 3.91 -6.26
N LEU A 131 1.67 5.23 -6.32
CA LEU A 131 2.80 6.03 -6.85
C LEU A 131 3.81 6.40 -5.77
N GLY A 132 3.39 6.46 -4.51
CA GLY A 132 4.25 6.77 -3.38
C GLY A 132 4.82 5.51 -2.72
N CYS A 133 4.06 4.90 -1.83
CA CYS A 133 4.53 3.83 -0.96
C CYS A 133 4.93 2.57 -1.73
N PHE A 134 4.13 2.10 -2.71
CA PHE A 134 4.43 0.90 -3.48
C PHE A 134 5.67 1.06 -4.36
N VAL A 135 5.86 2.22 -5.00
CA VAL A 135 7.08 2.50 -5.76
C VAL A 135 8.28 2.50 -4.82
N MET A 136 8.18 3.14 -3.65
CA MET A 136 9.27 3.12 -2.66
C MET A 136 9.51 1.73 -2.08
N LEU A 137 8.46 0.93 -1.84
CA LEU A 137 8.63 -0.47 -1.43
C LEU A 137 9.43 -1.26 -2.48
N SER A 138 9.10 -1.08 -3.74
CA SER A 138 9.72 -1.81 -4.85
C SER A 138 11.16 -1.36 -5.12
N LEU A 139 11.41 -0.05 -5.18
CA LEU A 139 12.75 0.51 -5.44
C LEU A 139 13.60 0.54 -4.16
N GLY A 140 13.07 1.13 -3.11
CA GLY A 140 13.75 1.28 -1.82
C GLY A 140 13.97 -0.05 -1.11
N GLY A 141 12.98 -0.97 -1.17
CA GLY A 141 13.12 -2.31 -0.63
C GLY A 141 14.25 -3.10 -1.30
N VAL A 142 14.36 -3.01 -2.62
CA VAL A 142 15.48 -3.60 -3.36
C VAL A 142 16.80 -2.92 -2.99
N MET A 143 16.84 -1.61 -2.92
CA MET A 143 18.03 -0.85 -2.51
C MET A 143 18.52 -1.29 -1.11
N VAL A 144 17.62 -1.39 -0.15
CA VAL A 144 17.92 -1.89 1.20
C VAL A 144 18.42 -3.34 1.16
N GLY A 145 17.80 -4.20 0.34
CA GLY A 145 18.24 -5.58 0.13
C GLY A 145 19.65 -5.69 -0.44
N VAL A 146 20.00 -4.86 -1.43
CA VAL A 146 21.35 -4.80 -2.01
C VAL A 146 22.37 -4.30 -0.97
N ILE A 147 22.07 -3.21 -0.29
CA ILE A 147 23.01 -2.56 0.64
C ILE A 147 23.24 -3.39 1.91
N TYR A 148 22.18 -3.98 2.48
CA TYR A 148 22.23 -4.55 3.83
C TYR A 148 22.09 -6.08 3.88
N ALA A 149 21.56 -6.72 2.83
CA ALA A 149 21.39 -8.18 2.78
C ALA A 149 22.22 -8.86 1.68
N GLY A 150 23.04 -8.10 0.91
CA GLY A 150 23.88 -8.64 -0.16
C GLY A 150 23.08 -9.24 -1.33
N GLN A 151 21.83 -8.85 -1.51
CA GLN A 151 20.99 -9.34 -2.61
C GLN A 151 21.45 -8.74 -3.94
N ALA A 152 21.54 -9.57 -4.96
CA ALA A 152 21.76 -9.11 -6.33
C ALA A 152 20.41 -8.73 -6.96
N ALA A 153 20.26 -7.51 -7.45
CA ALA A 153 19.09 -7.08 -8.18
C ALA A 153 19.51 -6.34 -9.47
N THR A 154 18.88 -6.72 -10.58
CA THR A 154 19.06 -6.01 -11.85
C THR A 154 17.98 -4.94 -12.00
N PRO A 155 18.30 -3.76 -12.57
CA PRO A 155 17.29 -2.72 -12.80
C PRO A 155 16.07 -3.21 -13.58
N SER A 156 16.28 -4.13 -14.54
CA SER A 156 15.20 -4.72 -15.32
C SER A 156 14.25 -5.58 -14.48
N ALA A 157 14.78 -6.36 -13.52
CA ALA A 157 13.95 -7.16 -12.62
C ALA A 157 13.10 -6.27 -11.69
N VAL A 158 13.67 -5.16 -11.22
CA VAL A 158 12.96 -4.17 -10.41
C VAL A 158 11.85 -3.50 -11.22
N ALA A 159 12.17 -2.99 -12.42
CA ALA A 159 11.20 -2.38 -13.31
C ALA A 159 10.06 -3.35 -13.66
N LYS A 160 10.39 -4.61 -14.00
CA LYS A 160 9.40 -5.65 -14.25
C LYS A 160 8.47 -5.90 -13.05
N ARG A 161 9.02 -5.92 -11.83
CA ARG A 161 8.25 -6.11 -10.60
C ARG A 161 7.24 -4.99 -10.37
N VAL A 162 7.62 -3.74 -10.62
CA VAL A 162 6.73 -2.57 -10.49
C VAL A 162 5.67 -2.58 -11.59
N LEU A 163 6.08 -2.69 -12.85
CA LEU A 163 5.21 -2.55 -14.01
C LEU A 163 4.21 -3.70 -14.16
N LEU A 164 4.53 -4.92 -13.67
CA LEU A 164 3.64 -6.07 -13.72
C LEU A 164 2.85 -6.29 -12.43
N PHE A 165 2.99 -5.40 -11.43
CA PHE A 165 2.17 -5.50 -10.23
C PHE A 165 0.71 -5.19 -10.58
N PRO A 166 -0.26 -6.09 -10.24
CA PRO A 166 -1.64 -5.97 -10.74
C PRO A 166 -2.28 -4.63 -10.43
N ALA A 167 -2.18 -4.13 -9.19
CA ALA A 167 -2.75 -2.85 -8.83
C ALA A 167 -2.09 -1.67 -9.56
N PHE A 168 -0.79 -1.75 -9.87
CA PHE A 168 -0.11 -0.72 -10.65
C PHE A 168 -0.55 -0.72 -12.13
N VAL A 169 -0.74 -1.91 -12.72
CA VAL A 169 -1.34 -2.03 -14.07
C VAL A 169 -2.75 -1.45 -14.08
N CYS A 170 -3.56 -1.77 -13.07
CA CYS A 170 -4.91 -1.24 -12.90
C CYS A 170 -4.92 0.28 -12.68
N LEU A 171 -3.92 0.84 -11.99
CA LEU A 171 -3.74 2.30 -11.89
C LEU A 171 -3.59 2.93 -13.29
N LEU A 172 -2.69 2.38 -14.12
CA LEU A 172 -2.48 2.91 -15.47
C LEU A 172 -3.74 2.80 -16.34
N ILE A 173 -4.45 1.67 -16.25
CA ILE A 173 -5.73 1.47 -16.95
C ILE A 173 -6.77 2.46 -16.42
N GLY A 174 -6.90 2.62 -15.11
CA GLY A 174 -7.85 3.54 -14.48
C GLY A 174 -7.62 5.00 -14.89
N LEU A 175 -6.35 5.43 -14.98
CA LEU A 175 -5.99 6.75 -15.47
C LEU A 175 -6.40 6.97 -16.93
N LEU A 176 -6.19 5.96 -17.78
CA LEU A 176 -6.62 6.02 -19.19
C LEU A 176 -8.14 6.08 -19.32
N VAL A 177 -8.85 5.23 -18.58
CA VAL A 177 -10.31 5.19 -18.56
C VAL A 177 -10.90 6.50 -18.05
N GLY A 178 -10.30 7.09 -17.01
CA GLY A 178 -10.72 8.40 -16.50
C GLY A 178 -10.62 9.51 -17.56
N GLN A 179 -9.59 9.49 -18.42
CA GLN A 179 -9.46 10.43 -19.54
C GLN A 179 -10.49 10.18 -20.67
N LEU A 180 -11.01 8.96 -20.78
CA LEU A 180 -12.02 8.57 -21.78
C LEU A 180 -13.47 8.78 -21.31
N GLY A 181 -13.67 9.30 -20.10
CA GLY A 181 -15.01 9.59 -19.56
C GLY A 181 -15.51 8.58 -18.51
N GLY A 182 -14.66 7.70 -18.01
CA GLY A 182 -15.00 6.74 -16.96
C GLY A 182 -15.53 5.39 -17.49
N TRP A 183 -15.93 4.54 -16.55
CA TRP A 183 -16.51 3.23 -16.86
C TRP A 183 -18.00 3.35 -17.23
N PRO A 184 -18.53 2.45 -18.09
CA PRO A 184 -19.98 2.25 -18.21
C PRO A 184 -20.59 1.83 -16.85
N GLU A 185 -21.82 2.26 -16.57
CA GLU A 185 -22.50 2.01 -15.28
C GLU A 185 -22.51 0.53 -14.87
N GLN A 186 -22.64 -0.39 -15.84
CA GLN A 186 -22.64 -1.83 -15.58
C GLN A 186 -21.29 -2.32 -15.03
N VAL A 187 -20.16 -1.79 -15.56
CA VAL A 187 -18.82 -2.16 -15.11
C VAL A 187 -18.55 -1.58 -13.71
N GLU A 188 -18.93 -0.34 -13.51
CA GLU A 188 -18.79 0.35 -12.23
C GLU A 188 -19.53 -0.37 -11.10
N SER A 189 -20.78 -0.81 -11.35
CA SER A 189 -21.57 -1.57 -10.39
C SER A 189 -20.95 -2.93 -10.02
N VAL A 190 -20.25 -3.56 -10.94
CA VAL A 190 -19.52 -4.83 -10.67
C VAL A 190 -18.28 -4.58 -9.84
N LEU A 191 -17.47 -3.57 -10.20
CA LEU A 191 -16.25 -3.23 -9.47
C LEU A 191 -16.53 -2.88 -8.01
N HIS A 192 -17.63 -2.16 -7.76
CA HIS A 192 -18.06 -1.78 -6.39
C HIS A 192 -18.46 -2.97 -5.50
N ARG A 193 -18.78 -4.14 -6.08
CA ARG A 193 -19.20 -5.34 -5.34
C ARG A 193 -18.06 -6.32 -5.05
N ILE A 194 -16.89 -6.12 -5.62
CA ILE A 194 -15.69 -6.94 -5.40
C ILE A 194 -14.91 -6.46 -4.17
#